data_d712ba1c23a76135ed9171f43f6b3612
#
_entry.id   d712ba1c23a76135ed9171f43f6b3612
#
_cell.length_a   1.000
_cell.length_b   1.000
_cell.length_c   1.000
_cell.angle_alpha   90.00
_cell.angle_beta   90.00
_cell.angle_gamma   90.00
#
_symmetry.space_group_name_H-M   'P 1'
#
loop_
_entity.id
_entity.type
_entity.pdbx_description
1 polymer ?
#
loop_
_entity_poly.entity_id
_entity_poly.type
_entity_poly.pdbx_seq_one_letter_code
_entity_poly.pdbx_strand_id
1 'polypeptide(L)'
;MRVFVAIPIPEDLQGEILAWEEKCRGLPVRWLKGKNLHVTLVPPWEEEAARVPEVLSRMGEAVHILKDSLTLSFSRVRFGPDPQRPRLIWAEGETPRALAVLARELHGRLGMAPEQRSFRLHLTLARFRPEDFASFPRRDLDEWVSWRMEAKAVVLMQSRLLRGGAEYEVLGETPFSSRFSSRGGR
;
A
#
# COMPACT_ATOMS: atom_id res chain seq x y z
N MET A 1 11.23 -11.68 -12.43
CA MET A 1 9.88 -11.65 -11.82
C MET A 1 9.53 -10.21 -11.42
N ARG A 2 8.26 -9.83 -11.53
CA ARG A 2 7.84 -8.49 -11.11
C ARG A 2 7.55 -8.45 -9.61
N VAL A 3 8.29 -7.63 -8.87
CA VAL A 3 8.17 -7.52 -7.41
C VAL A 3 7.97 -6.06 -6.98
N PHE A 4 7.46 -5.85 -5.77
CA PHE A 4 7.27 -4.53 -5.16
C PHE A 4 7.30 -4.63 -3.64
N VAL A 5 7.53 -3.51 -2.95
CA VAL A 5 7.55 -3.46 -1.49
C VAL A 5 6.31 -2.74 -0.99
N ALA A 6 5.64 -3.33 0.00
CA ALA A 6 4.39 -2.81 0.51
C ALA A 6 4.16 -3.07 2.01
N ILE A 7 3.19 -2.37 2.57
CA ILE A 7 2.59 -2.67 3.87
C ILE A 7 1.21 -3.26 3.60
N PRO A 8 0.94 -4.53 3.97
CA PRO A 8 -0.37 -5.16 3.78
C PRO A 8 -1.40 -4.54 4.73
N ILE A 9 -2.66 -4.52 4.29
CA ILE A 9 -3.79 -4.09 5.13
C ILE A 9 -4.25 -5.28 5.98
N PRO A 10 -4.38 -5.13 7.31
CA PRO A 10 -4.84 -6.20 8.19
C PRO A 10 -6.33 -6.52 7.99
N GLU A 11 -6.74 -7.75 8.35
CA GLU A 11 -8.07 -8.30 8.05
C GLU A 11 -9.23 -7.49 8.63
N ASP A 12 -9.07 -6.93 9.82
CA ASP A 12 -10.05 -6.07 10.46
C ASP A 12 -10.36 -4.83 9.61
N LEU A 13 -9.31 -4.13 9.15
CA LEU A 13 -9.48 -2.99 8.26
C LEU A 13 -9.95 -3.39 6.85
N GLN A 14 -9.56 -4.58 6.34
CA GLN A 14 -10.11 -5.09 5.09
C GLN A 14 -11.63 -5.22 5.17
N GLY A 15 -12.18 -5.70 6.32
CA GLY A 15 -13.62 -5.79 6.56
C GLY A 15 -14.32 -4.43 6.49
N GLU A 16 -13.76 -3.39 7.10
CA GLU A 16 -14.30 -2.03 7.04
C GLU A 16 -14.31 -1.48 5.62
N ILE A 17 -13.22 -1.70 4.86
CA ILE A 17 -13.09 -1.27 3.47
C ILE A 17 -14.12 -1.96 2.61
N LEU A 18 -14.28 -3.29 2.70
CA LEU A 18 -15.27 -4.04 1.95
C LEU A 18 -16.70 -3.59 2.26
N ALA A 19 -17.01 -3.30 3.52
CA ALA A 19 -18.31 -2.75 3.91
C ALA A 19 -18.57 -1.35 3.30
N TRP A 20 -17.50 -0.55 3.14
CA TRP A 20 -17.58 0.75 2.45
C TRP A 20 -17.78 0.57 0.94
N GLU A 21 -17.06 -0.38 0.29
CA GLU A 21 -17.16 -0.68 -1.14
C GLU A 21 -18.59 -1.04 -1.58
N GLU A 22 -19.36 -1.72 -0.71
CA GLU A 22 -20.76 -2.04 -0.95
C GLU A 22 -21.61 -0.83 -1.32
N LYS A 23 -21.33 0.35 -0.77
CA LYS A 23 -22.02 1.60 -1.08
C LYS A 23 -21.74 2.09 -2.51
N CYS A 24 -20.67 1.58 -3.12
CA CYS A 24 -20.18 1.96 -4.44
C CYS A 24 -20.33 0.87 -5.50
N ARG A 25 -21.11 -0.20 -5.23
CA ARG A 25 -21.30 -1.36 -6.13
C ARG A 25 -21.75 -0.99 -7.55
N GLY A 26 -22.43 0.14 -7.72
CA GLY A 26 -22.87 0.61 -9.03
C GLY A 26 -21.79 1.23 -9.91
N LEU A 27 -20.56 1.40 -9.40
CA LEU A 27 -19.47 1.96 -10.18
C LEU A 27 -18.84 0.88 -11.07
N PRO A 28 -18.60 1.16 -12.38
CA PRO A 28 -18.00 0.20 -13.32
C PRO A 28 -16.47 0.14 -13.13
N VAL A 29 -16.05 -0.28 -11.94
CA VAL A 29 -14.64 -0.38 -11.53
C VAL A 29 -14.27 -1.81 -11.19
N ARG A 30 -12.98 -2.11 -11.24
CA ARG A 30 -12.44 -3.37 -10.73
C ARG A 30 -11.90 -3.16 -9.32
N TRP A 31 -12.67 -3.60 -8.33
CA TRP A 31 -12.25 -3.62 -6.93
C TRP A 31 -11.06 -4.55 -6.70
N LEU A 32 -10.17 -4.17 -5.81
CA LEU A 32 -9.10 -5.04 -5.35
C LEU A 32 -9.69 -6.05 -4.35
N LYS A 33 -9.22 -7.30 -4.44
CA LYS A 33 -9.57 -8.31 -3.42
C LYS A 33 -8.92 -7.91 -2.09
N GLY A 34 -9.59 -8.15 -0.96
CA GLY A 34 -9.09 -7.78 0.37
C GLY A 34 -7.62 -8.16 0.60
N LYS A 35 -7.24 -9.42 0.29
CA LYS A 35 -5.85 -9.90 0.38
C LYS A 35 -4.82 -9.13 -0.47
N ASN A 36 -5.27 -8.34 -1.44
CA ASN A 36 -4.45 -7.54 -2.33
C ASN A 36 -4.37 -6.06 -1.91
N LEU A 37 -5.11 -5.67 -0.85
CA LEU A 37 -5.07 -4.31 -0.34
C LEU A 37 -3.74 -4.05 0.37
N HIS A 38 -3.04 -2.98 -0.05
CA HIS A 38 -1.73 -2.64 0.48
C HIS A 38 -1.37 -1.17 0.26
N VAL A 39 -0.47 -0.65 1.07
CA VAL A 39 0.22 0.62 0.82
C VAL A 39 1.54 0.31 0.13
N THR A 40 1.72 0.75 -1.12
CA THR A 40 2.97 0.56 -1.86
C THR A 40 4.04 1.51 -1.33
N LEU A 41 5.20 0.98 -0.95
CA LEU A 41 6.38 1.77 -0.54
C LEU A 41 7.41 1.91 -1.65
N VAL A 42 7.65 0.85 -2.41
CA VAL A 42 8.49 0.86 -3.61
C VAL A 42 7.68 0.30 -4.76
N PRO A 43 7.53 1.07 -5.88
CA PRO A 43 6.77 0.63 -7.05
C PRO A 43 7.32 -0.66 -7.65
N PRO A 44 6.51 -1.39 -8.46
CA PRO A 44 6.94 -2.63 -9.07
C PRO A 44 8.14 -2.48 -10.01
N TRP A 45 9.14 -3.39 -9.85
CA TRP A 45 10.30 -3.54 -10.74
C TRP A 45 10.51 -5.00 -11.12
N GLU A 46 11.36 -5.25 -12.11
CA GLU A 46 11.76 -6.60 -12.47
C GLU A 46 12.98 -7.01 -11.64
N GLU A 47 12.90 -8.20 -11.01
CA GLU A 47 13.97 -8.75 -10.18
C GLU A 47 14.22 -10.23 -10.54
N GLU A 48 15.45 -10.67 -10.36
CA GLU A 48 15.83 -12.07 -10.51
C GLU A 48 15.47 -12.87 -9.26
N ALA A 49 14.92 -14.07 -9.43
CA ALA A 49 14.52 -14.91 -8.30
C ALA A 49 15.70 -15.21 -7.34
N ALA A 50 16.91 -15.38 -7.87
CA ALA A 50 18.11 -15.64 -7.10
C ALA A 50 18.50 -14.46 -6.18
N ARG A 51 18.06 -13.23 -6.46
CA ARG A 51 18.37 -12.04 -5.68
C ARG A 51 17.36 -11.72 -4.59
N VAL A 52 16.26 -12.47 -4.51
CA VAL A 52 15.23 -12.25 -3.47
C VAL A 52 15.82 -12.24 -2.05
N PRO A 53 16.73 -13.14 -1.65
CA PRO A 53 17.34 -13.08 -0.32
C PRO A 53 18.13 -11.78 -0.06
N GLU A 54 18.84 -11.27 -1.07
CA GLU A 54 19.57 -9.99 -0.98
C GLU A 54 18.61 -8.82 -0.81
N VAL A 55 17.51 -8.80 -1.60
CA VAL A 55 16.46 -7.77 -1.49
C VAL A 55 15.88 -7.74 -0.09
N LEU A 56 15.52 -8.90 0.47
CA LEU A 56 15.00 -9.01 1.84
C LEU A 56 16.00 -8.54 2.91
N SER A 57 17.28 -8.84 2.74
CA SER A 57 18.34 -8.34 3.63
C SER A 57 18.39 -6.81 3.63
N ARG A 58 18.40 -6.18 2.45
CA ARG A 58 18.41 -4.73 2.28
C ARG A 58 17.15 -4.06 2.82
N MET A 59 15.99 -4.72 2.68
CA MET A 59 14.75 -4.27 3.31
C MET A 59 14.86 -4.29 4.83
N GLY A 60 15.45 -5.33 5.42
CA GLY A 60 15.74 -5.43 6.86
C GLY A 60 16.55 -4.25 7.37
N GLU A 61 17.61 -3.89 6.66
CA GLU A 61 18.44 -2.73 7.01
C GLU A 61 17.65 -1.41 6.96
N ALA A 62 16.74 -1.23 5.97
CA ALA A 62 15.91 -0.04 5.87
C ALA A 62 14.91 0.05 7.02
N VAL A 63 14.30 -1.07 7.40
CA VAL A 63 13.28 -1.13 8.47
C VAL A 63 13.88 -0.87 9.85
N HIS A 64 15.14 -1.27 10.10
CA HIS A 64 15.82 -1.04 11.39
C HIS A 64 15.98 0.44 11.77
N ILE A 65 15.80 1.36 10.83
CA ILE A 65 15.83 2.81 11.08
C ILE A 65 14.60 3.26 11.87
N LEU A 66 13.49 2.55 11.74
CA LEU A 66 12.27 2.82 12.50
C LEU A 66 12.40 2.24 13.92
N LYS A 67 12.31 3.14 14.90
CA LYS A 67 12.41 2.77 16.33
C LYS A 67 11.07 2.36 16.95
N ASP A 68 9.97 2.68 16.30
CA ASP A 68 8.61 2.51 16.83
C ASP A 68 7.66 1.93 15.78
N SER A 69 6.53 1.37 16.24
CA SER A 69 5.43 0.96 15.37
C SER A 69 4.90 2.14 14.53
N LEU A 70 4.41 1.85 13.36
CA LEU A 70 3.92 2.86 12.43
C LEU A 70 2.40 2.81 12.33
N THR A 71 1.73 3.84 12.83
CA THR A 71 0.28 4.01 12.66
C THR A 71 -0.01 4.70 11.34
N LEU A 72 -0.90 4.11 10.54
CA LEU A 72 -1.40 4.69 9.30
C LEU A 72 -2.88 5.04 9.47
N SER A 73 -3.27 6.23 9.06
CA SER A 73 -4.65 6.72 9.12
C SER A 73 -5.08 7.23 7.76
N PHE A 74 -6.24 6.75 7.30
CA PHE A 74 -6.87 7.20 6.06
C PHE A 74 -8.12 7.99 6.43
N SER A 75 -8.25 9.17 5.86
CA SER A 75 -9.32 10.10 6.20
C SER A 75 -10.27 10.39 5.05
N ARG A 76 -9.90 10.01 3.81
CA ARG A 76 -10.65 10.42 2.64
C ARG A 76 -10.56 9.38 1.54
N VAL A 77 -11.69 9.09 0.89
CA VAL A 77 -11.75 8.24 -0.31
C VAL A 77 -12.23 9.07 -1.48
N ARG A 78 -11.50 9.00 -2.60
CA ARG A 78 -11.85 9.74 -3.81
C ARG A 78 -11.30 9.10 -5.09
N PHE A 79 -11.73 9.64 -6.22
CA PHE A 79 -11.09 9.36 -7.50
C PHE A 79 -9.71 10.01 -7.57
N GLY A 80 -8.76 9.28 -8.18
CA GLY A 80 -7.37 9.75 -8.31
C GLY A 80 -6.54 8.95 -9.32
N PRO A 81 -5.23 9.20 -9.37
CA PRO A 81 -4.48 10.24 -8.66
C PRO A 81 -4.69 11.66 -9.19
N ASP A 82 -5.07 11.78 -10.46
CA ASP A 82 -5.38 13.04 -11.12
C ASP A 82 -6.91 13.23 -11.18
N PRO A 83 -7.48 14.28 -10.57
CA PRO A 83 -8.92 14.52 -10.59
C PRO A 83 -9.50 14.76 -11.99
N GLN A 84 -8.68 15.24 -12.93
CA GLN A 84 -9.11 15.49 -14.32
C GLN A 84 -9.10 14.23 -15.17
N ARG A 85 -8.21 13.27 -14.85
CA ARG A 85 -8.08 12.00 -15.55
C ARG A 85 -7.86 10.86 -14.56
N PRO A 86 -8.85 10.57 -13.71
CA PRO A 86 -8.70 9.54 -12.70
C PRO A 86 -8.68 8.14 -13.32
N ARG A 87 -8.03 7.22 -12.62
CA ARG A 87 -7.94 5.80 -12.99
C ARG A 87 -8.02 4.86 -11.79
N LEU A 88 -8.17 5.43 -10.61
CA LEU A 88 -8.23 4.74 -9.33
C LEU A 88 -9.39 5.29 -8.50
N ILE A 89 -9.93 4.44 -7.63
CA ILE A 89 -10.49 4.86 -6.35
C ILE A 89 -9.43 4.54 -5.32
N TRP A 90 -9.09 5.50 -4.49
CA TRP A 90 -8.08 5.34 -3.45
C TRP A 90 -8.49 6.00 -2.14
N ALA A 91 -8.01 5.46 -1.03
CA ALA A 91 -8.03 6.13 0.25
C ALA A 91 -6.70 6.86 0.45
N GLU A 92 -6.76 8.05 1.02
CA GLU A 92 -5.58 8.85 1.36
C GLU A 92 -5.70 9.42 2.78
N GLY A 93 -4.57 9.80 3.34
CA GLY A 93 -4.47 10.41 4.64
C GLY A 93 -3.20 11.23 4.78
N GLU A 94 -3.01 11.81 5.96
CA GLU A 94 -1.75 12.46 6.29
C GLU A 94 -0.61 11.45 6.23
N THR A 95 0.47 11.82 5.56
CA THR A 95 1.65 10.94 5.44
C THR A 95 2.53 11.10 6.68
N PRO A 96 2.63 10.07 7.54
CA PRO A 96 3.54 10.13 8.66
C PRO A 96 4.98 10.34 8.19
N ARG A 97 5.73 11.22 8.87
CA ARG A 97 7.13 11.48 8.53
C ARG A 97 7.97 10.20 8.52
N ALA A 98 7.71 9.30 9.48
CA ALA A 98 8.41 8.02 9.57
C ALA A 98 8.17 7.13 8.32
N LEU A 99 6.93 7.12 7.77
CA LEU A 99 6.59 6.40 6.56
C LEU A 99 7.31 6.98 5.34
N ALA A 100 7.36 8.30 5.20
CA ALA A 100 8.07 8.95 4.10
C ALA A 100 9.59 8.69 4.16
N VAL A 101 10.17 8.68 5.36
CA VAL A 101 11.58 8.32 5.58
C VAL A 101 11.81 6.87 5.20
N LEU A 102 10.96 5.94 5.67
CA LEU A 102 11.07 4.51 5.34
C LEU A 102 11.01 4.27 3.82
N ALA A 103 10.04 4.87 3.13
CA ALA A 103 9.93 4.73 1.68
C ALA A 103 11.21 5.19 0.96
N ARG A 104 11.76 6.33 1.36
CA ARG A 104 13.02 6.86 0.80
C ARG A 104 14.22 5.92 1.07
N GLU A 105 14.34 5.42 2.31
CA GLU A 105 15.41 4.49 2.67
C GLU A 105 15.32 3.17 1.90
N LEU A 106 14.11 2.63 1.73
CA LEU A 106 13.88 1.44 0.90
C LEU A 106 14.32 1.70 -0.55
N HIS A 107 13.92 2.82 -1.16
CA HIS A 107 14.37 3.18 -2.50
C HIS A 107 15.89 3.24 -2.60
N GLY A 108 16.56 3.92 -1.68
CA GLY A 108 18.02 4.06 -1.69
C GLY A 108 18.75 2.72 -1.54
N ARG A 109 18.34 1.89 -0.58
CA ARG A 109 18.98 0.58 -0.32
C ARG A 109 18.73 -0.45 -1.42
N LEU A 110 17.58 -0.36 -2.08
CA LEU A 110 17.27 -1.22 -3.22
C LEU A 110 17.87 -0.71 -4.54
N GLY A 111 18.60 0.41 -4.52
CA GLY A 111 19.23 0.97 -5.71
C GLY A 111 18.24 1.57 -6.71
N MET A 112 17.04 1.91 -6.25
CA MET A 112 16.02 2.54 -7.08
C MET A 112 16.34 4.03 -7.29
N ALA A 113 15.97 4.54 -8.46
CA ALA A 113 16.06 5.98 -8.70
C ALA A 113 15.23 6.77 -7.67
N PRO A 114 15.72 7.89 -7.15
CA PRO A 114 14.94 8.72 -6.23
C PRO A 114 13.63 9.14 -6.87
N GLU A 115 12.53 9.02 -6.11
CA GLU A 115 11.25 9.55 -6.57
C GLU A 115 11.31 11.09 -6.63
N GLN A 116 10.86 11.66 -7.74
CA GLN A 116 10.82 13.12 -7.94
C GLN A 116 9.75 13.81 -7.05
N ARG A 117 8.78 13.05 -6.58
CA ARG A 117 7.67 13.54 -5.74
C ARG A 117 7.80 12.98 -4.33
N SER A 118 7.41 13.80 -3.35
CA SER A 118 7.28 13.34 -1.97
C SER A 118 6.33 12.16 -1.88
N PHE A 119 6.70 11.17 -1.09
CA PHE A 119 5.84 10.02 -0.82
C PHE A 119 4.50 10.50 -0.22
N ARG A 120 3.39 9.94 -0.72
CA ARG A 120 2.04 10.21 -0.22
C ARG A 120 1.40 8.91 0.24
N LEU A 121 0.89 8.91 1.47
CA LEU A 121 0.11 7.79 1.98
C LEU A 121 -1.15 7.63 1.15
N HIS A 122 -1.28 6.50 0.47
CA HIS A 122 -2.48 6.14 -0.25
C HIS A 122 -2.67 4.62 -0.31
N LEU A 123 -3.91 4.20 -0.39
CA LEU A 123 -4.34 2.83 -0.53
C LEU A 123 -5.26 2.73 -1.75
N THR A 124 -4.86 1.98 -2.77
CA THR A 124 -5.72 1.74 -3.94
C THR A 124 -6.81 0.74 -3.57
N LEU A 125 -8.07 1.13 -3.79
CA LEU A 125 -9.27 0.30 -3.57
C LEU A 125 -9.76 -0.31 -4.87
N ALA A 126 -9.79 0.48 -5.94
CA ALA A 126 -10.25 0.03 -7.26
C ALA A 126 -9.44 0.64 -8.39
N ARG A 127 -9.52 -0.01 -9.55
CA ARG A 127 -8.90 0.46 -10.81
C ARG A 127 -9.93 0.48 -11.93
N PHE A 128 -9.81 1.45 -12.83
CA PHE A 128 -10.60 1.58 -14.04
C PHE A 128 -9.79 2.24 -15.15
N ARG A 129 -10.31 2.23 -16.37
CA ARG A 129 -9.68 2.91 -17.49
C ARG A 129 -10.06 4.39 -17.46
N PRO A 130 -9.12 5.33 -17.62
CA PRO A 130 -9.45 6.76 -17.61
C PRO A 130 -10.49 7.18 -18.65
N GLU A 131 -10.52 6.50 -19.80
CA GLU A 131 -11.48 6.72 -20.86
C GLU A 131 -12.92 6.37 -20.48
N ASP A 132 -13.11 5.43 -19.54
CA ASP A 132 -14.43 4.99 -19.08
C ASP A 132 -15.05 5.97 -18.09
N PHE A 133 -14.25 6.86 -17.49
CA PHE A 133 -14.70 7.74 -16.42
C PHE A 133 -15.82 8.69 -16.82
N ALA A 134 -15.86 9.15 -18.07
CA ALA A 134 -16.91 10.02 -18.58
C ALA A 134 -18.31 9.39 -18.51
N SER A 135 -18.39 8.04 -18.56
CA SER A 135 -19.62 7.26 -18.51
C SER A 135 -20.05 6.84 -17.10
N PHE A 136 -19.28 7.20 -16.06
CA PHE A 136 -19.61 6.80 -14.70
C PHE A 136 -20.91 7.46 -14.21
N PRO A 137 -21.77 6.69 -13.51
CA PRO A 137 -23.02 7.23 -12.97
C PRO A 137 -22.79 8.27 -11.86
N ARG A 138 -21.63 8.19 -11.21
CA ARG A 138 -21.16 9.13 -10.18
C ARG A 138 -19.70 9.49 -10.46
N ARG A 139 -19.39 10.80 -10.52
CA ARG A 139 -18.05 11.33 -10.81
C ARG A 139 -17.50 12.26 -9.72
N ASP A 140 -18.21 12.38 -8.62
CA ASP A 140 -17.94 13.30 -7.51
C ASP A 140 -17.64 12.56 -6.20
N LEU A 141 -17.03 11.38 -6.29
CA LEU A 141 -16.63 10.62 -5.10
C LEU A 141 -15.58 11.40 -4.31
N ASP A 142 -15.95 11.79 -3.11
CA ASP A 142 -15.11 12.47 -2.14
C ASP A 142 -15.70 12.31 -0.74
N GLU A 143 -15.39 11.16 -0.11
CA GLU A 143 -16.01 10.74 1.14
C GLU A 143 -15.03 10.70 2.29
N TRP A 144 -15.44 11.16 3.45
CA TRP A 144 -14.71 11.04 4.69
C TRP A 144 -14.82 9.61 5.23
N VAL A 145 -13.67 9.09 5.67
CA VAL A 145 -13.54 7.80 6.36
C VAL A 145 -12.64 7.96 7.59
N SER A 146 -12.71 7.03 8.52
CA SER A 146 -11.87 7.03 9.71
C SER A 146 -11.22 5.67 9.86
N TRP A 147 -10.38 5.31 8.88
CA TRP A 147 -9.68 4.03 8.88
C TRP A 147 -8.30 4.19 9.48
N ARG A 148 -7.97 3.31 10.40
CA ARG A 148 -6.70 3.34 11.10
C ARG A 148 -6.13 1.93 11.26
N MET A 149 -4.82 1.81 11.10
CA MET A 149 -4.11 0.56 11.33
C MET A 149 -2.74 0.78 11.92
N GLU A 150 -2.25 -0.22 12.62
CA GLU A 150 -0.83 -0.32 12.96
C GLU A 150 -0.14 -1.23 11.94
N ALA A 151 0.85 -0.68 11.25
CA ALA A 151 1.68 -1.46 10.36
C ALA A 151 2.60 -2.37 11.20
N LYS A 152 2.55 -3.67 10.93
CA LYS A 152 3.36 -4.67 11.66
C LYS A 152 4.64 -5.04 10.95
N ALA A 153 4.64 -4.92 9.61
CA ALA A 153 5.75 -5.32 8.78
C ALA A 153 5.73 -4.63 7.42
N VAL A 154 6.87 -4.69 6.76
CA VAL A 154 7.01 -4.45 5.32
C VAL A 154 7.17 -5.79 4.63
N VAL A 155 6.51 -5.99 3.50
CA VAL A 155 6.57 -7.23 2.73
C VAL A 155 7.12 -7.00 1.33
N LEU A 156 7.90 -7.95 0.84
CA LEU A 156 8.22 -8.07 -0.57
C LEU A 156 7.16 -8.93 -1.24
N MET A 157 6.49 -8.40 -2.24
CA MET A 157 5.42 -9.07 -2.97
C MET A 157 5.80 -9.31 -4.41
N GLN A 158 5.48 -10.49 -4.94
CA GLN A 158 5.48 -10.78 -6.39
C GLN A 158 4.13 -10.43 -6.97
N SER A 159 4.13 -9.72 -8.11
CA SER A 159 2.92 -9.44 -8.89
C SER A 159 2.83 -10.37 -10.08
N ARG A 160 1.76 -11.17 -10.14
CA ARG A 160 1.43 -12.01 -11.29
C ARG A 160 0.18 -11.47 -11.98
N LEU A 161 0.29 -11.16 -13.26
CA LEU A 161 -0.83 -10.70 -14.06
C LEU A 161 -1.61 -11.92 -14.59
N LEU A 162 -2.81 -12.12 -14.08
CA LEU A 162 -3.73 -13.16 -14.52
C LEU A 162 -4.90 -12.53 -15.31
N ARG A 163 -5.66 -13.38 -16.05
CA ARG A 163 -6.86 -12.94 -16.79
C ARG A 163 -7.90 -12.23 -15.90
N GLY A 164 -7.97 -12.59 -14.61
CA GLY A 164 -8.86 -11.99 -13.60
C GLY A 164 -8.30 -10.75 -12.87
N GLY A 165 -7.10 -10.29 -13.19
CA GLY A 165 -6.42 -9.20 -12.53
C GLY A 165 -5.06 -9.59 -11.93
N ALA A 166 -4.40 -8.66 -11.26
CA ALA A 166 -3.16 -8.96 -10.57
C ALA A 166 -3.43 -9.81 -9.32
N GLU A 167 -2.64 -10.85 -9.14
CA GLU A 167 -2.51 -11.58 -7.89
C GLU A 167 -1.15 -11.30 -7.28
N TYR A 168 -1.14 -11.17 -5.95
CA TYR A 168 0.07 -10.87 -5.19
C TYR A 168 0.40 -12.03 -4.28
N GLU A 169 1.68 -12.39 -4.27
CA GLU A 169 2.25 -13.44 -3.42
C GLU A 169 3.36 -12.82 -2.55
N VAL A 170 3.31 -13.06 -1.25
CA VAL A 170 4.36 -12.59 -0.32
C VAL A 170 5.58 -13.48 -0.46
N LEU A 171 6.71 -12.90 -0.86
CA LEU A 171 8.00 -13.59 -0.97
C LEU A 171 8.80 -13.54 0.33
N GLY A 172 8.54 -12.56 1.18
CA GLY A 172 9.16 -12.41 2.48
C GLY A 172 8.65 -11.19 3.22
N GLU A 173 8.86 -11.20 4.53
CA GLU A 173 8.36 -10.19 5.46
C GLU A 173 9.51 -9.69 6.35
N THR A 174 9.52 -8.37 6.59
CA THR A 174 10.42 -7.71 7.53
C THR A 174 9.57 -7.03 8.59
N PRO A 175 9.48 -7.58 9.81
CA PRO A 175 8.67 -7.00 10.88
C PRO A 175 9.26 -5.69 11.39
N PHE A 176 8.42 -4.77 11.81
CA PHE A 176 8.85 -3.61 12.58
C PHE A 176 9.28 -4.08 13.97
N SER A 177 10.37 -3.50 14.50
CA SER A 177 10.84 -3.83 15.85
C SER A 177 9.79 -3.37 16.87
N SER A 178 9.05 -4.32 17.46
CA SER A 178 8.27 -4.00 18.65
C SER A 178 9.25 -3.79 19.81
N ARG A 179 9.25 -2.62 20.44
CA ARG A 179 9.82 -2.49 21.78
C ARG A 179 8.95 -3.33 22.72
N PHE A 180 9.32 -4.59 22.92
CA PHE A 180 8.83 -5.32 24.05
C PHE A 180 9.29 -4.56 25.30
N SER A 181 8.35 -3.89 25.96
CA SER A 181 8.52 -3.41 27.31
C SER A 181 8.70 -4.63 28.19
N SER A 182 9.94 -5.05 28.38
CA SER A 182 10.32 -5.92 29.48
C SER A 182 10.24 -5.11 30.79
N ARG A 183 9.00 -4.85 31.27
CA ARG A 183 8.83 -4.61 32.69
C ARG A 183 8.85 -5.97 33.34
N GLY A 184 10.09 -6.43 33.59
CA GLY A 184 10.35 -7.51 34.50
C GLY A 184 9.80 -7.16 35.88
N GLY A 185 8.94 -8.02 36.39
CA GLY A 185 8.54 -8.02 37.75
C GLY A 185 9.76 -8.17 38.68
N ARG A 186 9.79 -7.40 39.72
CA ARG A 186 10.38 -7.73 41.00
C ARG A 186 9.28 -7.69 42.03
#